data_2d6c184552db0fdf4c85179f5c2eb377
#
_entry.id   2d6c184552db0fdf4c85179f5c2eb377
#
_cell.length_a   1.000
_cell.length_b   1.000
_cell.length_c   1.000
_cell.angle_alpha   90.00
_cell.angle_beta   90.00
_cell.angle_gamma   90.00
#
_symmetry.space_group_name_H-M   'P 1'
#
loop_
_entity.id
_entity.type
_entity.pdbx_description
1 polymer ?
#
loop_
_entity_poly.entity_id
_entity_poly.type
_entity_poly.pdbx_seq_one_letter_code
_entity_poly.pdbx_strand_id
1 'polypeptide(L)'
;MLFRSAAICTDTWGVEVRPNETGDANQPWHWVVIPAMGLCMGEIFYLKELAEDCEADGVYEFFFCGPPLIITGGTGSPINPQAIK
;
A
#
# COMPACT_ATOMS: atom_id res chain seq x y z
N MET A 1 -0.35 -6.55 20.46
CA MET A 1 -1.20 -5.51 19.83
C MET A 1 -1.69 -6.04 18.50
N LEU A 2 -2.98 -6.06 18.31
CA LEU A 2 -3.56 -6.50 17.04
C LEU A 2 -3.80 -5.30 16.15
N PHE A 3 -3.05 -5.21 15.07
CA PHE A 3 -3.30 -4.22 14.04
C PHE A 3 -4.45 -4.71 13.14
N ARG A 4 -5.49 -3.90 13.03
CA ARG A 4 -6.63 -4.17 12.15
C ARG A 4 -6.48 -3.42 10.83
N SER A 5 -5.27 -3.41 10.30
CA SER A 5 -4.99 -2.74 9.04
C SER A 5 -5.55 -3.55 7.89
N ALA A 6 -6.30 -2.88 7.02
CA ALA A 6 -6.83 -3.48 5.80
C ALA A 6 -5.86 -3.41 4.63
N ALA A 7 -4.97 -2.41 4.65
CA ALA A 7 -3.99 -2.21 3.60
C ALA A 7 -2.76 -1.47 4.14
N ILE A 8 -1.66 -1.57 3.41
CA ILE A 8 -0.48 -0.73 3.59
C ILE A 8 -0.11 -0.13 2.24
N CYS A 9 0.13 1.18 2.23
CA CYS A 9 0.43 1.90 1.00
C CYS A 9 1.68 2.75 1.18
N THR A 10 2.55 2.75 0.19
CA THR A 10 3.78 3.52 0.20
C THR A 10 3.98 4.28 -1.10
N ASP A 11 4.86 5.27 -1.07
CA ASP A 11 5.28 6.03 -2.24
C ASP A 11 6.49 5.41 -2.96
N THR A 12 6.98 4.29 -2.45
CA THR A 12 8.12 3.58 -3.02
C THR A 12 7.70 2.63 -4.15
N TRP A 13 8.66 2.28 -5.00
CA TRP A 13 8.45 1.31 -6.08
C TRP A 13 8.04 -0.06 -5.56
N GLY A 14 8.54 -0.44 -4.41
CA GLY A 14 8.16 -1.66 -3.71
C GLY A 14 8.12 -1.39 -2.21
N VAL A 15 7.24 -2.06 -1.49
CA VAL A 15 7.09 -1.88 -0.05
C VAL A 15 8.27 -2.45 0.72
N GLU A 16 9.01 -3.38 0.12
CA GLU A 16 10.17 -4.00 0.73
C GLU A 16 11.47 -3.70 -0.01
N VAL A 17 12.58 -3.84 0.71
CA VAL A 17 13.93 -3.57 0.19
C VAL A 17 14.31 -4.60 -0.88
N ARG A 18 14.93 -4.10 -1.95
CA ARG A 18 15.48 -4.95 -3.01
C ARG A 18 16.91 -4.52 -3.37
N PRO A 19 17.84 -5.47 -3.57
CA PRO A 19 17.67 -6.91 -3.31
C PRO A 19 17.49 -7.19 -1.82
N ASN A 20 16.82 -8.32 -1.48
CA ASN A 20 16.67 -8.70 -0.09
C ASN A 20 17.99 -9.24 0.50
N GLU A 21 18.03 -9.38 1.82
CA GLU A 21 19.25 -9.75 2.53
C GLU A 21 19.74 -11.17 2.24
N THR A 22 18.83 -12.09 1.98
CA THR A 22 19.19 -13.52 1.86
C THR A 22 19.58 -13.93 0.44
N GLY A 23 19.12 -13.21 -0.57
CA GLY A 23 19.34 -13.58 -1.97
C GLY A 23 18.58 -14.80 -2.45
N ASP A 24 18.00 -15.59 -1.56
CA ASP A 24 17.30 -16.84 -1.87
C ASP A 24 15.85 -16.66 -2.25
N ALA A 25 15.28 -15.53 -1.87
CA ALA A 25 13.89 -15.21 -2.14
C ALA A 25 13.78 -13.87 -2.85
N ASN A 26 12.77 -13.75 -3.70
CA ASN A 26 12.44 -12.49 -4.34
C ASN A 26 11.15 -11.95 -3.73
N GLN A 27 11.25 -10.79 -3.07
CA GLN A 27 10.13 -10.13 -2.42
C GLN A 27 9.43 -11.02 -1.37
N PRO A 28 10.16 -11.56 -0.36
CA PRO A 28 9.58 -12.50 0.60
C PRO A 28 8.45 -11.88 1.43
N TRP A 29 8.49 -10.59 1.69
CA TRP A 29 7.46 -9.90 2.45
C TRP A 29 6.12 -9.87 1.70
N HIS A 30 6.13 -9.68 0.39
CA HIS A 30 4.92 -9.78 -0.44
C HIS A 30 4.26 -11.15 -0.31
N TRP A 31 5.05 -12.20 -0.29
CA TRP A 31 4.55 -13.57 -0.17
C TRP A 31 3.89 -13.86 1.17
N VAL A 32 4.39 -13.25 2.23
CA VAL A 32 3.82 -13.40 3.57
C VAL A 32 2.58 -12.53 3.74
N VAL A 33 2.67 -11.28 3.35
CA VAL A 33 1.65 -10.27 3.65
C VAL A 33 0.40 -10.44 2.79
N ILE A 34 0.55 -10.66 1.50
CA ILE A 34 -0.59 -10.74 0.60
C ILE A 34 -1.34 -12.06 0.76
N PRO A 35 -0.75 -13.24 0.46
CA PRO A 35 -1.52 -14.49 0.52
C PRO A 35 -1.72 -15.04 1.93
N ALA A 36 -0.72 -14.91 2.81
CA ALA A 36 -0.81 -15.51 4.12
C ALA A 36 -1.56 -14.65 5.14
N MET A 37 -1.42 -13.33 5.07
CA MET A 37 -2.07 -12.40 5.99
C MET A 37 -3.34 -11.76 5.40
N GLY A 38 -3.52 -11.78 4.10
CA GLY A 38 -4.64 -11.13 3.43
C GLY A 38 -4.60 -9.61 3.50
N LEU A 39 -3.41 -9.02 3.61
CA LEU A 39 -3.24 -7.58 3.67
C LEU A 39 -3.00 -7.02 2.27
N CYS A 40 -3.83 -6.10 1.83
CA CYS A 40 -3.65 -5.43 0.55
C CYS A 40 -2.44 -4.48 0.59
N MET A 41 -1.76 -4.37 -0.54
CA MET A 41 -0.61 -3.48 -0.67
C MET A 41 -0.81 -2.50 -1.81
N GLY A 42 -0.47 -1.23 -1.54
CA GLY A 42 -0.41 -0.18 -2.54
C GLY A 42 1.03 0.33 -2.69
N GLU A 43 1.48 0.46 -3.92
CA GLU A 43 2.84 0.89 -4.23
C GLU A 43 2.81 2.09 -5.17
N ILE A 44 3.86 2.89 -5.14
CA ILE A 44 4.03 4.05 -6.03
C ILE A 44 2.89 5.08 -5.85
N PHE A 45 2.41 5.25 -4.62
CA PHE A 45 1.41 6.27 -4.33
C PHE A 45 2.06 7.66 -4.29
N TYR A 46 1.37 8.66 -4.80
CA TYR A 46 1.79 10.04 -4.64
C TYR A 46 1.21 10.59 -3.34
N LEU A 47 2.04 10.65 -2.30
CA LEU A 47 1.60 10.98 -0.93
C LEU A 47 1.94 12.41 -0.49
N LYS A 48 2.63 13.19 -1.32
CA LYS A 48 3.15 14.49 -0.91
C LYS A 48 2.06 15.45 -0.43
N GLU A 49 1.04 15.65 -1.25
CA GLU A 49 -0.05 16.57 -0.92
C GLU A 49 -0.82 16.15 0.33
N LEU A 50 -1.08 14.84 0.47
CA LEU A 50 -1.73 14.29 1.65
C LEU A 50 -0.88 14.51 2.90
N ALA A 51 0.43 14.26 2.82
CA ALA A 51 1.34 14.46 3.93
C ALA A 51 1.38 15.93 4.37
N GLU A 52 1.47 16.85 3.42
CA GLU A 52 1.47 18.29 3.70
C GLU A 52 0.17 18.73 4.36
N ASP A 53 -0.98 18.23 3.88
CA ASP A 53 -2.28 18.56 4.46
C ASP A 53 -2.44 18.00 5.87
N CYS A 54 -2.04 16.75 6.09
CA CYS A 54 -2.07 16.15 7.43
C CYS A 54 -1.15 16.86 8.42
N GLU A 55 0.02 17.30 7.97
CA GLU A 55 0.94 18.05 8.81
C GLU A 55 0.36 19.43 9.16
N ALA A 56 -0.29 20.09 8.20
CA ALA A 56 -0.83 21.44 8.37
C ALA A 56 -1.97 21.49 9.40
N ASP A 57 -2.87 20.52 9.41
CA ASP A 57 -4.03 20.50 10.30
C ASP A 57 -3.89 19.51 11.47
N GLY A 58 -2.84 18.69 11.49
CA GLY A 58 -2.62 17.68 12.53
C GLY A 58 -3.62 16.52 12.49
N VAL A 59 -4.42 16.39 11.43
CA VAL A 59 -5.44 15.35 11.26
C VAL A 59 -4.95 14.33 10.26
N TYR A 60 -4.75 13.10 10.72
CA TYR A 60 -4.23 11.97 9.91
C TYR A 60 -5.32 10.98 9.54
N GLU A 61 -6.57 11.32 9.78
CA GLU A 61 -7.73 10.52 9.44
C GLU A 61 -8.40 11.08 8.19
N PHE A 62 -8.77 10.19 7.29
CA PHE A 62 -9.44 10.55 6.05
C PHE A 62 -10.23 9.37 5.51
N PHE A 63 -11.21 9.66 4.66
CA PHE A 63 -11.88 8.61 3.91
C PHE A 63 -11.02 8.18 2.73
N PHE A 64 -10.68 6.92 2.66
CA PHE A 64 -9.89 6.36 1.57
C PHE A 64 -10.77 5.62 0.58
N CYS A 65 -10.53 5.88 -0.70
CA CYS A 65 -11.19 5.18 -1.80
C CYS A 65 -10.15 4.88 -2.89
N GLY A 66 -10.00 3.62 -3.25
CA GLY A 66 -9.05 3.19 -4.28
C GLY A 66 -9.53 1.93 -4.98
N PRO A 67 -10.63 2.01 -5.78
CA PRO A 67 -11.16 0.84 -6.45
C PRO A 67 -10.19 0.34 -7.52
N PRO A 68 -9.95 -0.99 -7.60
CA PRO A 68 -9.15 -1.57 -8.66
C PRO A 68 -9.93 -1.64 -9.97
N LEU A 69 -9.21 -1.80 -11.07
CA LEU A 69 -9.81 -2.13 -12.35
C LEU A 69 -10.33 -3.57 -12.32
N ILE A 70 -11.41 -3.81 -13.06
CA ILE A 70 -11.97 -5.15 -13.21
C ILE A 70 -11.20 -5.89 -14.30
N ILE A 71 -10.20 -6.68 -13.88
CA ILE A 71 -9.35 -7.45 -14.80
C ILE A 71 -9.51 -8.93 -14.45
N THR A 72 -10.17 -9.67 -15.31
CA THR A 72 -10.38 -11.10 -15.11
C THR A 72 -9.04 -11.84 -15.01
N GLY A 73 -8.82 -12.57 -13.92
CA GLY A 73 -7.57 -13.28 -13.68
C GLY A 73 -6.39 -12.41 -13.29
N GLY A 74 -6.62 -11.11 -13.12
CA GLY A 74 -5.57 -10.18 -12.68
C GLY A 74 -5.21 -10.36 -11.21
N THR A 75 -3.91 -10.30 -10.91
CA THR A 75 -3.39 -10.36 -9.54
C THR A 75 -3.16 -8.98 -8.93
N GLY A 76 -3.29 -7.94 -9.73
CA GLY A 76 -3.18 -6.56 -9.32
C GLY A 76 -3.67 -5.64 -10.41
N SER A 77 -3.83 -4.37 -10.10
CA SER A 77 -4.24 -3.37 -11.07
C SER A 77 -3.75 -1.98 -10.69
N PRO A 78 -3.60 -1.07 -11.65
CA PRO A 78 -3.49 0.33 -11.30
C PRO A 78 -4.80 0.80 -10.65
N ILE A 79 -4.68 1.74 -9.73
CA ILE A 79 -5.82 2.38 -9.07
C ILE A 79 -5.63 3.89 -9.11
N ASN A 80 -6.70 4.62 -8.87
CA ASN A 80 -6.65 6.06 -8.65
C ASN A 80 -7.05 6.33 -7.19
N PRO A 81 -6.10 6.25 -6.24
CA PRO A 81 -6.42 6.38 -4.83
C PRO A 81 -6.82 7.81 -4.49
N GLN A 82 -7.81 7.92 -3.63
CA GLN A 82 -8.32 9.20 -3.16
C GLN A 82 -8.36 9.21 -1.64
N ALA A 83 -7.86 10.29 -1.05
CA ALA A 83 -7.99 10.58 0.37
C ALA A 83 -8.89 11.82 0.51
N ILE A 84 -10.02 11.66 1.15
CA ILE A 84 -11.03 12.71 1.26
C ILE A 84 -11.12 13.13 2.73
N LYS A 85 -10.85 14.38 2.98
CA LYS A 85 -10.87 14.97 4.33
C LYS A 85 -11.98 15.99 4.47
#